data_815708b62c701e5a6277a6680eb7a55f
#
_entry.id   815708b62c701e5a6277a6680eb7a55f
#
_cell.length_a   1.000
_cell.length_b   1.000
_cell.length_c   1.000
_cell.angle_alpha   90.00
_cell.angle_beta   90.00
_cell.angle_gamma   90.00
#
_symmetry.space_group_name_H-M   'P 1'
#
loop_
_entity.id
_entity.type
_entity.pdbx_description
1 polymer ?
#
loop_
_entity_poly.entity_id
_entity_poly.type
_entity_poly.pdbx_seq_one_letter_code
_entity_poly.pdbx_strand_id
1 'polypeptide(L)'
;YLKFFSKGQPYKFLGLIPMQRHLITTDSDGRLFLLGADINGRDVFSRLLFGGRISMTIGFLALFVLFPIGLLYGGIAGYFGGIVDTLMMRFAEAVMSIPSFYLLIILASILPSGMTSIQRFMLIVIILALIGWAGFARVVRGMVLSVKNQEFVQAAKSIGASRLRIIVKHILPQTASFVIVAMTLSVPSYILSESGLSFL
;
A
#
# COMPACT_ATOMS: atom_id res chain seq x y z
N TYR A 1 -13.80 -34.87 20.76
CA TYR A 1 -12.49 -34.64 21.34
C TYR A 1 -11.62 -33.87 20.35
N LEU A 2 -10.73 -33.00 20.87
CA LEU A 2 -9.74 -32.29 20.05
C LEU A 2 -8.54 -33.20 19.85
N LYS A 3 -8.10 -33.34 18.60
CA LYS A 3 -6.86 -34.05 18.20
C LYS A 3 -5.84 -33.07 17.67
N PHE A 4 -4.60 -33.17 18.14
CA PHE A 4 -3.50 -32.36 17.66
C PHE A 4 -2.70 -33.13 16.60
N PHE A 5 -2.19 -32.41 15.59
CA PHE A 5 -1.33 -32.92 14.49
C PHE A 5 -1.92 -34.13 13.75
N SER A 6 -3.25 -34.24 13.65
CA SER A 6 -3.91 -35.35 13.00
C SER A 6 -4.10 -35.12 11.47
N LYS A 7 -4.30 -36.21 10.74
CA LYS A 7 -4.65 -36.16 9.31
C LYS A 7 -6.07 -35.63 9.15
N GLY A 8 -6.24 -34.65 8.29
CA GLY A 8 -7.53 -34.07 7.90
C GLY A 8 -7.65 -33.95 6.39
N GLN A 9 -8.51 -33.05 5.92
CA GLN A 9 -8.68 -32.80 4.49
C GLN A 9 -7.39 -32.22 3.88
N PRO A 10 -7.03 -32.59 2.64
CA PRO A 10 -5.86 -32.08 1.97
C PRO A 10 -6.00 -30.55 1.73
N TYR A 11 -4.96 -29.81 2.07
CA TYR A 11 -4.88 -28.37 1.84
C TYR A 11 -3.50 -27.97 1.31
N LYS A 12 -3.40 -26.79 0.69
CA LYS A 12 -2.12 -26.23 0.24
C LYS A 12 -1.62 -25.20 1.25
N PHE A 13 -0.57 -25.56 1.99
CA PHE A 13 0.10 -24.63 2.90
C PHE A 13 0.78 -23.53 2.08
N LEU A 14 0.49 -22.27 2.41
CA LEU A 14 0.90 -21.07 1.66
C LEU A 14 0.53 -21.10 0.15
N GLY A 15 -0.45 -21.90 -0.23
CA GLY A 15 -0.86 -22.05 -1.64
C GLY A 15 0.10 -22.92 -2.49
N LEU A 16 1.22 -23.42 -1.94
CA LEU A 16 2.29 -24.08 -2.67
C LEU A 16 2.49 -25.54 -2.26
N ILE A 17 2.52 -25.84 -0.95
CA ILE A 17 2.91 -27.14 -0.43
C ILE A 17 1.65 -27.95 -0.10
N PRO A 18 1.40 -29.11 -0.75
CA PRO A 18 0.28 -29.95 -0.40
C PRO A 18 0.52 -30.60 0.98
N MET A 19 -0.36 -30.34 1.93
CA MET A 19 -0.33 -30.90 3.26
C MET A 19 -1.66 -31.55 3.64
N GLN A 20 -1.62 -32.55 4.52
CA GLN A 20 -2.81 -33.23 5.06
C GLN A 20 -2.87 -33.20 6.58
N ARG A 21 -1.81 -32.70 7.25
CA ARG A 21 -1.78 -32.60 8.70
C ARG A 21 -2.27 -31.25 9.16
N HIS A 22 -3.26 -31.26 10.01
CA HIS A 22 -3.82 -30.07 10.65
C HIS A 22 -3.31 -29.97 12.08
N LEU A 23 -3.05 -28.76 12.55
CA LEU A 23 -2.61 -28.50 13.93
C LEU A 23 -3.65 -28.99 14.94
N ILE A 24 -4.91 -28.75 14.67
CA ILE A 24 -6.04 -29.10 15.54
C ILE A 24 -7.17 -29.62 14.65
N THR A 25 -7.75 -30.77 15.00
CA THR A 25 -8.95 -31.32 14.36
C THR A 25 -9.94 -31.83 15.43
N THR A 26 -11.18 -32.08 15.01
CA THR A 26 -12.21 -32.71 15.82
C THR A 26 -12.45 -34.16 15.39
N ASP A 27 -12.85 -35.00 16.32
CA ASP A 27 -13.11 -36.45 16.07
C ASP A 27 -14.40 -36.77 15.30
N SER A 28 -15.27 -35.78 15.12
CA SER A 28 -16.53 -35.88 14.41
C SER A 28 -16.59 -34.86 13.29
N ASP A 29 -17.60 -34.94 12.41
CA ASP A 29 -17.92 -33.91 11.41
C ASP A 29 -18.17 -32.50 11.96
N GLY A 30 -17.87 -32.32 13.25
CA GLY A 30 -17.93 -31.04 13.97
C GLY A 30 -16.90 -30.04 13.45
N ARG A 31 -17.35 -28.85 13.18
CA ARG A 31 -16.46 -27.72 12.83
C ARG A 31 -15.92 -27.07 14.08
N LEU A 32 -14.62 -26.89 14.16
CA LEU A 32 -13.98 -26.18 15.27
C LEU A 32 -13.88 -24.68 14.93
N PHE A 33 -14.63 -23.87 15.64
CA PHE A 33 -14.57 -22.42 15.53
C PHE A 33 -13.79 -21.83 16.70
N LEU A 34 -12.49 -21.51 16.47
CA LEU A 34 -11.59 -21.03 17.53
C LEU A 34 -12.06 -19.74 18.22
N LEU A 35 -12.69 -18.84 17.49
CA LEU A 35 -13.28 -17.58 17.99
C LEU A 35 -14.81 -17.58 17.92
N GLY A 36 -15.43 -18.77 17.86
CA GLY A 36 -16.88 -18.88 17.71
C GLY A 36 -17.36 -18.62 16.28
N ALA A 37 -18.69 -18.53 16.13
CA ALA A 37 -19.39 -18.26 14.89
C ALA A 37 -20.11 -16.92 14.94
N ASP A 38 -20.25 -16.28 13.76
CA ASP A 38 -21.11 -15.12 13.61
C ASP A 38 -22.61 -15.50 13.63
N ILE A 39 -23.49 -14.50 13.55
CA ILE A 39 -24.95 -14.71 13.53
C ILE A 39 -25.43 -15.59 12.36
N ASN A 40 -24.59 -15.77 11.32
CA ASN A 40 -24.87 -16.61 10.15
C ASN A 40 -24.18 -17.99 10.26
N GLY A 41 -23.62 -18.35 11.40
CA GLY A 41 -22.93 -19.62 11.62
C GLY A 41 -21.57 -19.74 10.91
N ARG A 42 -20.92 -18.62 10.53
CA ARG A 42 -19.62 -18.61 9.85
C ARG A 42 -18.51 -18.48 10.87
N ASP A 43 -17.40 -19.20 10.66
CA ASP A 43 -16.21 -19.15 11.51
C ASP A 43 -15.57 -17.75 11.52
N VAL A 44 -15.56 -17.10 12.69
CA VAL A 44 -15.01 -15.76 12.88
C VAL A 44 -13.52 -15.75 12.67
N PHE A 45 -12.78 -16.78 13.13
CA PHE A 45 -11.33 -16.86 12.97
C PHE A 45 -10.90 -16.96 11.52
N SER A 46 -11.52 -17.84 10.74
CA SER A 46 -11.27 -17.94 9.31
C SER A 46 -11.55 -16.64 8.58
N ARG A 47 -12.65 -15.96 8.89
CA ARG A 47 -13.01 -14.67 8.28
C ARG A 47 -11.99 -13.59 8.60
N LEU A 48 -11.48 -13.54 9.83
CA LEU A 48 -10.44 -12.59 10.25
C LEU A 48 -9.15 -12.81 9.48
N LEU A 49 -8.72 -14.07 9.31
CA LEU A 49 -7.51 -14.38 8.55
C LEU A 49 -7.66 -14.06 7.07
N PHE A 50 -8.76 -14.46 6.44
CA PHE A 50 -9.01 -14.18 5.01
C PHE A 50 -9.23 -12.70 4.74
N GLY A 51 -10.00 -12.01 5.59
CA GLY A 51 -10.19 -10.57 5.51
C GLY A 51 -8.89 -9.80 5.68
N GLY A 52 -8.11 -10.12 6.72
CA GLY A 52 -6.79 -9.52 6.95
C GLY A 52 -5.82 -9.71 5.78
N ARG A 53 -5.82 -10.89 5.15
CA ARG A 53 -5.01 -11.15 3.94
C ARG A 53 -5.40 -10.20 2.79
N ILE A 54 -6.69 -9.99 2.56
CA ILE A 54 -7.18 -9.10 1.50
C ILE A 54 -6.79 -7.65 1.81
N SER A 55 -7.10 -7.16 3.00
CA SER A 55 -6.81 -5.79 3.40
C SER A 55 -5.31 -5.47 3.37
N MET A 56 -4.45 -6.39 3.84
CA MET A 56 -3.00 -6.25 3.72
C MET A 56 -2.55 -6.18 2.27
N THR A 57 -3.10 -7.03 1.40
CA THR A 57 -2.74 -7.04 -0.03
C THR A 57 -3.10 -5.72 -0.70
N ILE A 58 -4.28 -5.15 -0.41
CA ILE A 58 -4.70 -3.83 -0.90
C ILE A 58 -3.71 -2.75 -0.43
N GLY A 59 -3.42 -2.72 0.86
CA GLY A 59 -2.49 -1.75 1.44
C GLY A 59 -1.12 -1.79 0.77
N PHE A 60 -0.51 -2.96 0.64
CA PHE A 60 0.79 -3.11 -0.02
C PHE A 60 0.76 -2.72 -1.50
N LEU A 61 -0.27 -3.12 -2.25
CA LEU A 61 -0.39 -2.75 -3.66
C LEU A 61 -0.57 -1.25 -3.85
N ALA A 62 -1.38 -0.59 -3.02
CA ALA A 62 -1.54 0.86 -3.06
C ALA A 62 -0.21 1.58 -2.80
N LEU A 63 0.56 1.13 -1.80
CA LEU A 63 1.89 1.66 -1.52
C LEU A 63 2.86 1.45 -2.68
N PHE A 64 2.83 0.25 -3.30
CA PHE A 64 3.70 -0.06 -4.42
C PHE A 64 3.48 0.83 -5.64
N VAL A 65 2.28 1.35 -5.81
CA VAL A 65 1.95 2.34 -6.86
C VAL A 65 2.30 3.76 -6.41
N LEU A 66 1.90 4.14 -5.20
CA LEU A 66 2.04 5.49 -4.67
C LEU A 66 3.50 5.93 -4.48
N PHE A 67 4.33 5.06 -3.88
CA PHE A 67 5.68 5.45 -3.51
C PHE A 67 6.59 5.74 -4.69
N PRO A 68 6.63 4.94 -5.78
CA PRO A 68 7.39 5.30 -6.98
C PRO A 68 6.94 6.62 -7.59
N ILE A 69 5.63 6.86 -7.65
CA ILE A 69 5.07 8.13 -8.18
C ILE A 69 5.56 9.30 -7.33
N GLY A 70 5.36 9.23 -6.02
CA GLY A 70 5.75 10.30 -5.10
C GLY A 70 7.26 10.52 -5.04
N LEU A 71 8.07 9.43 -5.09
CA LEU A 71 9.54 9.51 -5.16
C LEU A 71 10.01 10.25 -6.42
N LEU A 72 9.51 9.85 -7.59
CA LEU A 72 9.90 10.47 -8.85
C LEU A 72 9.40 11.90 -8.93
N TYR A 73 8.15 12.16 -8.55
CA TYR A 73 7.57 13.49 -8.57
C TYR A 73 8.31 14.45 -7.63
N GLY A 74 8.46 14.08 -6.37
CA GLY A 74 9.22 14.86 -5.38
C GLY A 74 10.69 14.99 -5.73
N GLY A 75 11.29 13.92 -6.28
CA GLY A 75 12.66 13.91 -6.76
C GLY A 75 12.90 14.92 -7.87
N ILE A 76 12.03 14.94 -8.87
CA ILE A 76 12.11 15.88 -10.01
C ILE A 76 11.90 17.31 -9.49
N ALA A 77 10.83 17.57 -8.75
CA ALA A 77 10.53 18.90 -8.25
C ALA A 77 11.69 19.46 -7.40
N GLY A 78 12.20 18.69 -6.44
CA GLY A 78 13.30 19.10 -5.56
C GLY A 78 14.62 19.31 -6.29
N TYR A 79 14.94 18.45 -7.28
CA TYR A 79 16.18 18.54 -8.02
C TYR A 79 16.22 19.78 -8.94
N PHE A 80 15.19 19.97 -9.78
CA PHE A 80 15.16 21.07 -10.74
C PHE A 80 14.95 22.42 -10.06
N GLY A 81 14.08 22.51 -9.06
CA GLY A 81 13.78 23.76 -8.36
C GLY A 81 13.07 24.79 -9.27
N GLY A 82 13.06 26.05 -8.82
CA GLY A 82 12.53 27.17 -9.60
C GLY A 82 11.07 26.98 -10.05
N ILE A 83 10.79 27.30 -11.30
CA ILE A 83 9.44 27.23 -11.90
C ILE A 83 8.91 25.79 -11.92
N VAL A 84 9.76 24.81 -12.24
CA VAL A 84 9.38 23.39 -12.27
C VAL A 84 8.88 22.95 -10.90
N ASP A 85 9.63 23.24 -9.86
CA ASP A 85 9.24 22.94 -8.48
C ASP A 85 7.93 23.63 -8.10
N THR A 86 7.81 24.92 -8.40
CA THR A 86 6.62 25.69 -8.10
C THR A 86 5.36 25.10 -8.77
N LEU A 87 5.42 24.81 -10.06
CA LEU A 87 4.27 24.26 -10.79
C LEU A 87 3.91 22.85 -10.30
N MET A 88 4.91 22.00 -10.10
CA MET A 88 4.68 20.65 -9.58
C MET A 88 4.09 20.68 -8.17
N MET A 89 4.61 21.53 -7.28
CA MET A 89 4.06 21.62 -5.93
C MET A 89 2.67 22.24 -5.91
N ARG A 90 2.35 23.23 -6.74
CA ARG A 90 0.99 23.76 -6.87
C ARG A 90 -0.01 22.69 -7.31
N PHE A 91 0.39 21.83 -8.26
CA PHE A 91 -0.45 20.70 -8.65
C PHE A 91 -0.63 19.70 -7.49
N ALA A 92 0.43 19.36 -6.78
CA ALA A 92 0.34 18.48 -5.61
C ALA A 92 -0.55 19.09 -4.50
N GLU A 93 -0.43 20.41 -4.27
CA GLU A 93 -1.28 21.14 -3.32
C GLU A 93 -2.76 21.11 -3.74
N ALA A 94 -3.06 21.28 -5.02
CA ALA A 94 -4.42 21.16 -5.54
C ALA A 94 -5.01 19.76 -5.28
N VAL A 95 -4.23 18.71 -5.51
CA VAL A 95 -4.64 17.33 -5.18
C VAL A 95 -4.88 17.16 -3.67
N MET A 96 -3.99 17.71 -2.83
CA MET A 96 -4.10 17.61 -1.37
C MET A 96 -5.22 18.47 -0.78
N SER A 97 -5.72 19.47 -1.50
CA SER A 97 -6.84 20.31 -1.04
C SER A 97 -8.17 19.55 -1.07
N ILE A 98 -8.26 18.45 -1.80
CA ILE A 98 -9.44 17.61 -1.83
C ILE A 98 -9.44 16.72 -0.57
N PRO A 99 -10.46 16.84 0.30
CA PRO A 99 -10.53 15.99 1.49
C PRO A 99 -10.65 14.52 1.07
N SER A 100 -9.64 13.72 1.38
CA SER A 100 -9.53 12.33 0.91
C SER A 100 -10.73 11.47 1.28
N PHE A 101 -11.30 11.68 2.46
CA PHE A 101 -12.48 10.94 2.91
C PHE A 101 -13.71 11.18 2.02
N TYR A 102 -14.00 12.44 1.66
CA TYR A 102 -15.10 12.76 0.75
C TYR A 102 -14.87 12.22 -0.65
N LEU A 103 -13.62 12.30 -1.15
CA LEU A 103 -13.28 11.73 -2.44
C LEU A 103 -13.50 10.21 -2.46
N LEU A 104 -13.13 9.51 -1.39
CA LEU A 104 -13.36 8.08 -1.23
C LEU A 104 -14.86 7.74 -1.30
N ILE A 105 -15.70 8.47 -0.55
CA ILE A 105 -17.16 8.26 -0.56
C ILE A 105 -17.76 8.49 -1.96
N ILE A 106 -17.39 9.61 -2.60
CA ILE A 106 -17.89 9.93 -3.95
C ILE A 106 -17.49 8.84 -4.93
N LEU A 107 -16.23 8.44 -4.92
CA LEU A 107 -15.74 7.40 -5.83
C LEU A 107 -16.37 6.03 -5.54
N ALA A 108 -16.60 5.69 -4.27
CA ALA A 108 -17.30 4.47 -3.89
C ALA A 108 -18.76 4.47 -4.38
N SER A 109 -19.45 5.63 -4.34
CA SER A 109 -20.85 5.73 -4.77
C SER A 109 -21.04 5.64 -6.29
N ILE A 110 -20.02 5.97 -7.08
CA ILE A 110 -20.05 5.90 -8.54
C ILE A 110 -19.75 4.48 -9.06
N LEU A 111 -19.27 3.58 -8.17
CA LEU A 111 -18.93 2.22 -8.57
C LEU A 111 -20.13 1.46 -9.13
N PRO A 112 -20.04 0.93 -10.39
CA PRO A 112 -21.11 0.13 -10.95
C PRO A 112 -21.40 -1.11 -10.10
N SER A 113 -22.68 -1.40 -9.85
CA SER A 113 -23.13 -2.55 -9.07
C SER A 113 -22.76 -3.90 -9.69
N GLY A 114 -22.45 -3.95 -11.00
CA GLY A 114 -22.04 -5.14 -11.73
C GLY A 114 -20.55 -5.47 -11.72
N MET A 115 -19.72 -4.75 -10.97
CA MET A 115 -18.29 -5.02 -10.91
C MET A 115 -17.96 -6.33 -10.21
N THR A 116 -16.99 -7.08 -10.77
CA THR A 116 -16.40 -8.23 -10.10
C THR A 116 -15.60 -7.78 -8.86
N SER A 117 -15.42 -8.68 -7.89
CA SER A 117 -14.62 -8.38 -6.68
C SER A 117 -13.20 -7.94 -7.04
N ILE A 118 -12.59 -8.49 -8.09
CA ILE A 118 -11.25 -8.12 -8.55
C ILE A 118 -11.22 -6.68 -9.10
N GLN A 119 -12.20 -6.31 -9.90
CA GLN A 119 -12.29 -4.96 -10.45
C GLN A 119 -12.45 -3.91 -9.34
N ARG A 120 -13.34 -4.17 -8.37
CA ARG A 120 -13.54 -3.33 -7.19
C ARG A 120 -12.25 -3.19 -6.38
N PHE A 121 -11.57 -4.31 -6.13
CA PHE A 121 -10.28 -4.33 -5.46
C PHE A 121 -9.24 -3.44 -6.17
N MET A 122 -9.03 -3.62 -7.47
CA MET A 122 -8.06 -2.84 -8.24
C MET A 122 -8.40 -1.34 -8.23
N LEU A 123 -9.66 -1.01 -8.28
CA LEU A 123 -10.12 0.38 -8.28
C LEU A 123 -9.87 1.06 -6.94
N ILE A 124 -10.10 0.37 -5.82
CA ILE A 124 -9.74 0.85 -4.47
C ILE A 124 -8.23 1.13 -4.39
N VAL A 125 -7.39 0.22 -4.87
CA VAL A 125 -5.93 0.40 -4.90
C VAL A 125 -5.55 1.68 -5.68
N ILE A 126 -6.13 1.87 -6.87
CA ILE A 126 -5.85 3.04 -7.70
C ILE A 126 -6.29 4.34 -7.00
N ILE A 127 -7.49 4.36 -6.41
CA ILE A 127 -8.01 5.53 -5.70
C ILE A 127 -7.09 5.91 -4.54
N LEU A 128 -6.72 4.95 -3.70
CA LEU A 128 -5.84 5.17 -2.56
C LEU A 128 -4.46 5.70 -3.01
N ALA A 129 -3.93 5.15 -4.09
CA ALA A 129 -2.66 5.59 -4.64
C ALA A 129 -2.74 7.02 -5.20
N LEU A 130 -3.83 7.36 -5.90
CA LEU A 130 -4.05 8.69 -6.47
C LEU A 130 -4.23 9.80 -5.41
N ILE A 131 -4.68 9.45 -4.22
CA ILE A 131 -4.83 10.42 -3.12
C ILE A 131 -3.51 10.63 -2.37
N GLY A 132 -2.80 9.55 -2.07
CA GLY A 132 -1.69 9.56 -1.12
C GLY A 132 -0.35 10.09 -1.65
N TRP A 133 -0.12 10.01 -2.97
CA TRP A 133 1.20 10.32 -3.55
C TRP A 133 1.66 11.76 -3.33
N ALA A 134 0.74 12.74 -3.35
CA ALA A 134 1.08 14.15 -3.33
C ALA A 134 1.72 14.59 -1.99
N GLY A 135 1.17 14.13 -0.87
CA GLY A 135 1.75 14.38 0.45
C GLY A 135 3.14 13.78 0.61
N PHE A 136 3.32 12.55 0.14
CA PHE A 136 4.61 11.88 0.15
C PHE A 136 5.63 12.59 -0.77
N ALA A 137 5.22 12.98 -1.98
CA ALA A 137 6.07 13.73 -2.91
C ALA A 137 6.60 15.05 -2.31
N ARG A 138 5.77 15.76 -1.53
CA ARG A 138 6.18 16.99 -0.84
C ARG A 138 7.31 16.73 0.15
N VAL A 139 7.24 15.66 0.93
CA VAL A 139 8.29 15.30 1.89
C VAL A 139 9.58 14.91 1.15
N VAL A 140 9.48 14.06 0.12
CA VAL A 140 10.63 13.67 -0.72
C VAL A 140 11.28 14.90 -1.35
N ARG A 141 10.50 15.84 -1.87
CA ARG A 141 11.02 17.11 -2.40
C ARG A 141 11.86 17.86 -1.36
N GLY A 142 11.38 17.96 -0.13
CA GLY A 142 12.14 18.60 0.96
C GLY A 142 13.49 17.91 1.21
N MET A 143 13.52 16.59 1.24
CA MET A 143 14.76 15.81 1.39
C MET A 143 15.71 16.00 0.20
N VAL A 144 15.19 16.01 -1.02
CA VAL A 144 15.99 16.22 -2.23
C VAL A 144 16.63 17.61 -2.23
N LEU A 145 15.94 18.64 -1.77
CA LEU A 145 16.48 19.99 -1.63
C LEU A 145 17.68 20.04 -0.69
N SER A 146 17.68 19.26 0.40
CA SER A 146 18.81 19.21 1.35
C SER A 146 20.01 18.43 0.80
N VAL A 147 19.77 17.42 -0.06
CA VAL A 147 20.81 16.51 -0.56
C VAL A 147 21.43 16.98 -1.88
N LYS A 148 20.68 17.69 -2.73
CA LYS A 148 21.09 18.02 -4.11
C LYS A 148 22.38 18.82 -4.26
N ASN A 149 22.79 19.50 -3.21
CA ASN A 149 24.00 20.34 -3.20
C ASN A 149 25.20 19.65 -2.53
N GLN A 150 25.07 18.39 -2.10
CA GLN A 150 26.16 17.66 -1.47
C GLN A 150 27.27 17.31 -2.49
N GLU A 151 28.50 17.10 -1.99
CA GLU A 151 29.70 16.91 -2.81
C GLU A 151 29.58 15.74 -3.80
N PHE A 152 29.01 14.62 -3.38
CA PHE A 152 28.84 13.46 -4.26
C PHE A 152 27.91 13.75 -5.45
N VAL A 153 26.90 14.64 -5.28
CA VAL A 153 26.02 15.07 -6.37
C VAL A 153 26.77 15.98 -7.34
N GLN A 154 27.62 16.89 -6.81
CA GLN A 154 28.45 17.75 -7.62
C GLN A 154 29.51 16.93 -8.40
N ALA A 155 30.13 15.94 -7.75
CA ALA A 155 31.03 15.01 -8.43
C ALA A 155 30.34 14.26 -9.57
N ALA A 156 29.11 13.76 -9.35
CA ALA A 156 28.35 13.11 -10.41
C ALA A 156 28.02 14.04 -11.58
N LYS A 157 27.75 15.34 -11.31
CA LYS A 157 27.59 16.35 -12.37
C LYS A 157 28.86 16.59 -13.15
N SER A 158 30.02 16.70 -12.48
CA SER A 158 31.29 16.98 -13.06
C SER A 158 31.78 15.88 -14.05
N ILE A 159 31.40 14.62 -13.78
CA ILE A 159 31.67 13.49 -14.71
C ILE A 159 30.59 13.33 -15.80
N GLY A 160 29.68 14.29 -15.95
CA GLY A 160 28.70 14.32 -17.03
C GLY A 160 27.50 13.39 -16.85
N ALA A 161 27.16 12.97 -15.61
CA ALA A 161 25.98 12.15 -15.38
C ALA A 161 24.69 12.90 -15.77
N SER A 162 23.77 12.22 -16.43
CA SER A 162 22.48 12.81 -16.82
C SER A 162 21.64 13.13 -15.58
N ARG A 163 20.80 14.19 -15.67
CA ARG A 163 19.97 14.66 -14.54
C ARG A 163 19.10 13.57 -13.93
N LEU A 164 18.44 12.75 -14.77
CA LEU A 164 17.63 11.65 -14.31
C LEU A 164 18.47 10.58 -13.58
N ARG A 165 19.67 10.27 -14.08
CA ARG A 165 20.60 9.36 -13.42
C ARG A 165 21.02 9.87 -12.05
N ILE A 166 21.29 11.16 -11.93
CA ILE A 166 21.63 11.80 -10.64
C ILE A 166 20.48 11.65 -9.66
N ILE A 167 19.25 11.97 -10.07
CA ILE A 167 18.06 11.83 -9.21
C ILE A 167 17.92 10.38 -8.76
N VAL A 168 17.83 9.44 -9.69
CA VAL A 168 17.45 8.05 -9.37
C VAL A 168 18.58 7.26 -8.69
N LYS A 169 19.85 7.46 -9.11
CA LYS A 169 20.97 6.66 -8.61
C LYS A 169 21.75 7.31 -7.47
N HIS A 170 21.71 8.62 -7.31
CA HIS A 170 22.52 9.32 -6.33
C HIS A 170 21.70 10.00 -5.24
N ILE A 171 20.56 10.63 -5.58
CA ILE A 171 19.78 11.40 -4.62
C ILE A 171 18.70 10.54 -3.95
N LEU A 172 17.82 9.89 -4.72
CA LEU A 172 16.71 9.11 -4.15
C LEU A 172 17.16 7.98 -3.21
N PRO A 173 18.26 7.25 -3.45
CA PRO A 173 18.73 6.25 -2.50
C PRO A 173 19.07 6.82 -1.11
N GLN A 174 19.47 8.09 -1.01
CA GLN A 174 19.72 8.75 0.27
C GLN A 174 18.42 8.97 1.09
N THR A 175 17.27 8.93 0.43
CA THR A 175 15.97 9.04 1.11
C THR A 175 15.42 7.67 1.55
N ALA A 176 16.11 6.59 1.27
CA ALA A 176 15.60 5.21 1.44
C ALA A 176 15.18 4.91 2.89
N SER A 177 15.95 5.34 3.89
CA SER A 177 15.61 5.12 5.29
C SER A 177 14.27 5.73 5.66
N PHE A 178 14.03 6.98 5.22
CA PHE A 178 12.76 7.65 5.42
C PHE A 178 11.63 6.94 4.66
N VAL A 179 11.87 6.56 3.41
CA VAL A 179 10.89 5.86 2.56
C VAL A 179 10.42 4.58 3.22
N ILE A 180 11.34 3.75 3.72
CA ILE A 180 11.02 2.48 4.38
C ILE A 180 10.14 2.73 5.61
N VAL A 181 10.51 3.69 6.46
CA VAL A 181 9.72 4.04 7.65
C VAL A 181 8.34 4.57 7.26
N ALA A 182 8.28 5.49 6.29
CA ALA A 182 7.02 6.05 5.81
C ALA A 182 6.11 4.97 5.21
N MET A 183 6.66 4.04 4.42
CA MET A 183 5.92 2.88 3.89
C MET A 183 5.32 2.05 5.02
N THR A 184 6.13 1.67 5.99
CA THR A 184 5.70 0.82 7.10
C THR A 184 4.58 1.48 7.92
N LEU A 185 4.74 2.77 8.23
CA LEU A 185 3.73 3.53 8.99
C LEU A 185 2.45 3.81 8.19
N SER A 186 2.51 3.78 6.86
CA SER A 186 1.35 4.00 6.01
C SER A 186 0.44 2.76 5.90
N VAL A 187 0.97 1.55 6.07
CA VAL A 187 0.19 0.30 5.96
C VAL A 187 -1.08 0.31 6.81
N PRO A 188 -1.04 0.60 8.13
CA PRO A 188 -2.25 0.65 8.95
C PRO A 188 -3.29 1.66 8.44
N SER A 189 -2.85 2.84 8.00
CA SER A 189 -3.75 3.88 7.49
C SER A 189 -4.50 3.43 6.23
N TYR A 190 -3.82 2.71 5.33
CA TYR A 190 -4.45 2.16 4.12
C TYR A 190 -5.41 1.03 4.41
N ILE A 191 -5.09 0.16 5.38
CA ILE A 191 -6.00 -0.90 5.85
C ILE A 191 -7.27 -0.28 6.44
N LEU A 192 -7.15 0.75 7.27
CA LEU A 192 -8.30 1.45 7.84
C LEU A 192 -9.15 2.16 6.78
N SER A 193 -8.51 2.78 5.78
CA SER A 193 -9.20 3.43 4.66
C SER A 193 -9.96 2.43 3.80
N GLU A 194 -9.36 1.27 3.52
CA GLU A 194 -10.03 0.17 2.80
C GLU A 194 -11.21 -0.37 3.59
N SER A 195 -11.03 -0.63 4.88
CA SER A 195 -12.11 -1.12 5.76
C SER A 195 -13.27 -0.13 5.82
N GLY A 196 -12.98 1.17 5.89
CA GLY A 196 -13.98 2.22 5.82
C GLY A 196 -14.77 2.22 4.50
N LEU A 197 -14.07 2.02 3.37
CA LEU A 197 -14.71 1.90 2.04
C LEU A 197 -15.55 0.63 1.88
N SER A 198 -15.10 -0.48 2.46
CA SER A 198 -15.82 -1.75 2.39
C SER A 198 -17.08 -1.76 3.25
N PHE A 199 -17.16 -0.85 4.23
CA PHE A 199 -18.31 -0.69 5.11
C PHE A 199 -19.39 0.22 4.51
N LEU A 200 -19.04 1.14 3.61
CA LEU A 200 -19.95 2.03 2.87
C LEU A 200 -20.58 1.31 1.67
#